data_8febcfba75458d30ffe9bc8f709ae621
#
_entry.id   8febcfba75458d30ffe9bc8f709ae621
#
_cell.length_a   1.000
_cell.length_b   1.000
_cell.length_c   1.000
_cell.angle_alpha   90.00
_cell.angle_beta   90.00
_cell.angle_gamma   90.00
#
_symmetry.space_group_name_H-M   'P 1'
#
loop_
_entity.id
_entity.type
_entity.pdbx_description
1 polymer ?
#
loop_
_entity_poly.entity_id
_entity_poly.type
_entity_poly.pdbx_seq_one_letter_code
_entity_poly.pdbx_strand_id
1 'polypeptide(L)'
;MWSNVISIGKEYSKEIDYILAQLQCTKDVSYATEESEQRMWIYLASSCENVQQIENEMYRILSVVFLSFLKLRFFLERLPIHCMSYAKCVLISSMLHFDEAFEENLIAKTLSDSMDYNVDGLFNFRLRMLKESWEEIADVAARLLEGSDGDKDVFDIATFIAGSEGGKSRIATDGQTIDNITQRRRVEIVRLYDESEYNLIDAIVKEKPFEIYVTNKNLSDAMRGILKKIAKVIEKI
;
A
#
# COMPACT_ATOMS: atom_id res chain seq x y z
N MET A 1 -2.94 25.73 -18.65
CA MET A 1 -1.68 25.41 -17.92
C MET A 1 -2.09 25.08 -16.48
N TRP A 2 -1.71 23.93 -16.00
CA TRP A 2 -1.95 23.46 -14.61
C TRP A 2 -0.64 23.51 -13.84
N SER A 3 -0.70 23.84 -12.55
CA SER A 3 0.45 23.78 -11.64
C SER A 3 -0.01 23.45 -10.23
N ASN A 4 0.83 22.76 -9.49
CA ASN A 4 0.62 22.40 -8.08
C ASN A 4 1.96 22.21 -7.37
N VAL A 5 1.93 22.08 -6.05
CA VAL A 5 3.11 21.82 -5.23
C VAL A 5 2.84 20.67 -4.26
N ILE A 6 3.73 19.68 -4.25
CA ILE A 6 3.77 18.68 -3.18
C ILE A 6 4.85 19.11 -2.20
N SER A 7 4.55 19.16 -0.91
CA SER A 7 5.53 19.39 0.15
C SER A 7 5.47 18.26 1.17
N ILE A 8 6.64 17.77 1.59
CA ILE A 8 6.76 16.61 2.48
C ILE A 8 8.00 16.73 3.37
N GLY A 9 7.92 16.27 4.61
CA GLY A 9 9.07 16.20 5.51
C GLY A 9 10.15 15.24 5.02
N LYS A 10 11.42 15.56 5.23
CA LYS A 10 12.56 14.73 4.74
C LYS A 10 12.70 13.39 5.48
N GLU A 11 12.07 13.24 6.63
CA GLU A 11 11.95 11.99 7.36
C GLU A 11 11.11 10.93 6.64
N TYR A 12 10.38 11.33 5.60
CA TYR A 12 9.55 10.47 4.72
C TYR A 12 10.30 10.10 3.43
N SER A 13 11.53 9.62 3.55
CA SER A 13 12.40 9.36 2.39
C SER A 13 11.84 8.33 1.41
N LYS A 14 11.24 7.23 1.90
CA LYS A 14 10.63 6.20 1.03
C LYS A 14 9.43 6.75 0.24
N GLU A 15 8.63 7.59 0.88
CA GLU A 15 7.50 8.28 0.28
C GLU A 15 7.95 9.25 -0.80
N ILE A 16 9.03 10.02 -0.53
CA ILE A 16 9.64 10.91 -1.50
C ILE A 16 10.15 10.14 -2.71
N ASP A 17 10.92 9.06 -2.49
CA ASP A 17 11.45 8.21 -3.55
C ASP A 17 10.32 7.64 -4.42
N TYR A 18 9.23 7.19 -3.79
CA TYR A 18 8.05 6.71 -4.52
C TYR A 18 7.41 7.81 -5.38
N ILE A 19 7.15 8.99 -4.80
CA ILE A 19 6.56 10.12 -5.54
C ILE A 19 7.43 10.47 -6.76
N LEU A 20 8.74 10.63 -6.58
CA LEU A 20 9.66 11.00 -7.65
C LEU A 20 9.71 9.92 -8.74
N ALA A 21 9.74 8.64 -8.37
CA ALA A 21 9.71 7.53 -9.33
C ALA A 21 8.42 7.51 -10.16
N GLN A 22 7.27 7.76 -9.53
CA GLN A 22 5.98 7.84 -10.24
C GLN A 22 5.94 9.05 -11.18
N LEU A 23 6.41 10.22 -10.73
CA LEU A 23 6.45 11.43 -11.56
C LEU A 23 7.33 11.26 -12.79
N GLN A 24 8.46 10.53 -12.70
CA GLN A 24 9.31 10.21 -13.86
C GLN A 24 8.59 9.38 -14.93
N CYS A 25 7.60 8.58 -14.52
CA CYS A 25 6.80 7.75 -15.42
C CYS A 25 5.52 8.45 -15.91
N THR A 26 5.13 9.57 -15.28
CA THR A 26 3.90 10.30 -15.60
C THR A 26 4.11 11.16 -16.84
N LYS A 27 3.30 10.93 -17.87
CA LYS A 27 3.35 11.71 -19.10
C LYS A 27 2.76 13.11 -18.85
N ASP A 28 3.26 14.06 -19.63
CA ASP A 28 2.73 15.43 -19.67
C ASP A 28 2.85 16.23 -18.36
N VAL A 29 3.60 15.73 -17.38
CA VAL A 29 3.93 16.42 -16.13
C VAL A 29 5.43 16.69 -16.08
N SER A 30 5.80 17.95 -15.93
CA SER A 30 7.16 18.37 -15.61
C SER A 30 7.25 18.68 -14.12
N TYR A 31 8.36 18.34 -13.48
CA TYR A 31 8.58 18.67 -12.09
C TYR A 31 9.97 19.23 -11.83
N ALA A 32 10.07 20.02 -10.76
CA ALA A 32 11.33 20.49 -10.20
C ALA A 32 11.31 20.32 -8.68
N THR A 33 12.44 20.11 -8.07
CA THR A 33 12.56 19.90 -6.64
C THR A 33 13.37 21.01 -5.97
N GLU A 34 12.96 21.37 -4.76
CA GLU A 34 13.69 22.27 -3.87
C GLU A 34 13.76 21.65 -2.50
N GLU A 35 14.89 21.74 -1.83
CA GLU A 35 15.11 21.16 -0.50
C GLU A 35 15.53 22.23 0.49
N SER A 36 14.99 22.11 1.72
CA SER A 36 15.53 22.75 2.91
C SER A 36 16.12 21.71 3.88
N GLU A 37 16.50 22.13 5.08
CA GLU A 37 16.96 21.20 6.12
C GLU A 37 15.89 20.17 6.51
N GLN A 38 14.61 20.55 6.52
CA GLN A 38 13.51 19.74 7.07
C GLN A 38 12.52 19.26 6.03
N ARG A 39 12.42 19.91 4.87
CA ARG A 39 11.36 19.65 3.88
C ARG A 39 11.89 19.54 2.46
N MET A 40 11.16 18.78 1.66
CA MET A 40 11.25 18.78 0.21
C MET A 40 9.97 19.38 -0.38
N TRP A 41 10.14 20.22 -1.39
CA TRP A 41 9.08 20.73 -2.27
C TRP A 41 9.27 20.16 -3.66
N ILE A 42 8.17 19.71 -4.26
CA ILE A 42 8.13 19.18 -5.62
C ILE A 42 7.11 20.05 -6.37
N TYR A 43 7.62 20.95 -7.19
CA TYR A 43 6.83 21.84 -8.03
C TYR A 43 6.40 21.09 -9.28
N LEU A 44 5.12 21.09 -9.58
CA LEU A 44 4.52 20.37 -10.68
C LEU A 44 3.96 21.36 -11.71
N ALA A 45 4.14 21.09 -12.99
CA ALA A 45 3.53 21.86 -14.06
C ALA A 45 3.12 20.96 -15.23
N SER A 46 2.01 21.30 -15.89
CA SER A 46 1.57 20.63 -17.10
C SER A 46 0.95 21.64 -18.08
N SER A 47 1.26 21.46 -19.35
CA SER A 47 0.60 22.14 -20.45
C SER A 47 -0.56 21.33 -21.05
N CYS A 48 -0.84 20.15 -20.52
CA CYS A 48 -1.92 19.28 -20.98
C CYS A 48 -3.28 19.98 -20.88
N GLU A 49 -4.10 19.85 -21.90
CA GLU A 49 -5.47 20.40 -21.90
C GLU A 49 -6.41 19.61 -20.95
N ASN A 50 -6.12 18.32 -20.73
CA ASN A 50 -6.89 17.47 -19.84
C ASN A 50 -6.37 17.56 -18.39
N VAL A 51 -6.66 18.65 -17.71
CA VAL A 51 -6.29 18.89 -16.30
C VAL A 51 -6.79 17.78 -15.39
N GLN A 52 -8.01 17.28 -15.60
CA GLN A 52 -8.60 16.22 -14.77
C GLN A 52 -7.80 14.92 -14.81
N GLN A 53 -7.21 14.59 -15.95
CA GLN A 53 -6.33 13.41 -16.05
C GLN A 53 -5.07 13.56 -15.20
N ILE A 54 -4.47 14.75 -15.19
CA ILE A 54 -3.29 15.05 -14.37
C ILE A 54 -3.64 14.98 -12.88
N GLU A 55 -4.75 15.59 -12.48
CA GLU A 55 -5.22 15.56 -11.09
C GLU A 55 -5.51 14.15 -10.62
N ASN A 56 -6.19 13.33 -11.42
CA ASN A 56 -6.46 11.94 -11.10
C ASN A 56 -5.16 11.13 -10.90
N GLU A 57 -4.14 11.39 -11.72
CA GLU A 57 -2.83 10.73 -11.58
C GLU A 57 -2.14 11.18 -10.29
N MET A 58 -2.19 12.46 -9.93
CA MET A 58 -1.66 12.95 -8.66
C MET A 58 -2.41 12.35 -7.47
N TYR A 59 -3.74 12.25 -7.55
CA TYR A 59 -4.54 11.61 -6.50
C TYR A 59 -4.17 10.13 -6.36
N ARG A 60 -3.95 9.40 -7.45
CA ARG A 60 -3.48 8.01 -7.42
C ARG A 60 -2.13 7.88 -6.71
N ILE A 61 -1.15 8.72 -7.07
CA ILE A 61 0.18 8.70 -6.46
C ILE A 61 0.09 9.00 -4.96
N LEU A 62 -0.61 10.06 -4.58
CA LEU A 62 -0.73 10.47 -3.19
C LEU A 62 -1.59 9.51 -2.36
N SER A 63 -2.60 8.87 -2.96
CA SER A 63 -3.37 7.81 -2.27
C SER A 63 -2.47 6.65 -1.86
N VAL A 64 -1.54 6.20 -2.71
CA VAL A 64 -0.57 5.17 -2.33
C VAL A 64 0.34 5.65 -1.19
N VAL A 65 0.78 6.90 -1.21
CA VAL A 65 1.56 7.48 -0.10
C VAL A 65 0.78 7.41 1.22
N PHE A 66 -0.48 7.82 1.23
CA PHE A 66 -1.30 7.81 2.44
C PHE A 66 -1.69 6.38 2.89
N LEU A 67 -2.18 5.55 1.97
CA LEU A 67 -2.79 4.25 2.29
C LEU A 67 -1.78 3.11 2.40
N SER A 68 -0.60 3.25 1.80
CA SER A 68 0.43 2.22 1.90
C SER A 68 1.54 2.65 2.86
N PHE A 69 2.23 3.77 2.61
CA PHE A 69 3.39 4.14 3.42
C PHE A 69 3.00 4.71 4.78
N LEU A 70 2.18 5.75 4.83
CA LEU A 70 1.84 6.42 6.10
C LEU A 70 0.91 5.58 6.97
N LYS A 71 -0.02 4.83 6.37
CA LYS A 71 -0.86 3.86 7.08
C LYS A 71 -0.05 2.70 7.65
N LEU A 72 0.94 2.17 6.89
CA LEU A 72 1.88 1.16 7.40
C LEU A 72 2.64 1.67 8.62
N ARG A 73 3.24 2.86 8.52
CA ARG A 73 3.95 3.49 9.66
C ARG A 73 3.03 3.62 10.87
N PHE A 74 1.81 4.10 10.66
CA PHE A 74 0.79 4.24 11.70
C PHE A 74 0.51 2.90 12.43
N PHE A 75 0.39 1.79 11.69
CA PHE A 75 0.18 0.47 12.29
C PHE A 75 1.42 -0.06 13.00
N LEU A 76 2.61 0.08 12.40
CA LEU A 76 3.85 -0.40 13.01
C LEU A 76 4.17 0.31 14.35
N GLU A 77 3.76 1.57 14.52
CA GLU A 77 3.92 2.31 15.78
C GLU A 77 2.98 1.83 16.89
N ARG A 78 1.86 1.17 16.55
CA ARG A 78 0.80 0.75 17.48
C ARG A 78 0.76 -0.73 17.79
N LEU A 79 1.22 -1.55 16.86
CA LEU A 79 1.19 -2.99 17.03
C LEU A 79 2.41 -3.49 17.83
N PRO A 80 2.27 -4.48 18.72
CA PRO A 80 3.37 -5.07 19.48
C PRO A 80 4.21 -6.00 18.59
N ILE A 81 4.74 -5.47 17.49
CA ILE A 81 5.51 -6.22 16.49
C ILE A 81 6.99 -5.84 16.60
N HIS A 82 7.78 -6.65 17.32
CA HIS A 82 9.21 -6.42 17.47
C HIS A 82 10.06 -6.99 16.31
N CYS A 83 9.58 -8.08 15.70
CA CYS A 83 10.24 -8.72 14.56
C CYS A 83 9.18 -9.06 13.51
N MET A 84 9.47 -8.76 12.24
CA MET A 84 8.59 -9.11 11.15
C MET A 84 8.67 -10.62 10.85
N SER A 85 7.54 -11.25 10.63
CA SER A 85 7.41 -12.60 10.05
C SER A 85 6.43 -12.55 8.88
N TYR A 86 6.39 -13.62 8.09
CA TYR A 86 5.41 -13.68 6.99
C TYR A 86 3.96 -13.59 7.48
N ALA A 87 3.64 -14.22 8.62
CA ALA A 87 2.30 -14.15 9.20
C ALA A 87 1.93 -12.72 9.59
N LYS A 88 2.85 -12.00 10.24
CA LYS A 88 2.68 -10.60 10.61
C LYS A 88 2.59 -9.70 9.39
N CYS A 89 3.35 -9.99 8.32
CA CYS A 89 3.24 -9.29 7.06
C CYS A 89 1.82 -9.45 6.46
N VAL A 90 1.28 -10.68 6.42
CA VAL A 90 -0.10 -10.92 5.96
C VAL A 90 -1.12 -10.18 6.82
N LEU A 91 -0.94 -10.16 8.14
CA LEU A 91 -1.83 -9.41 9.05
C LEU A 91 -1.80 -7.91 8.74
N ILE A 92 -0.62 -7.32 8.67
CA ILE A 92 -0.47 -5.88 8.37
C ILE A 92 -1.06 -5.57 6.99
N SER A 93 -0.78 -6.39 5.98
CA SER A 93 -1.33 -6.21 4.62
C SER A 93 -2.86 -6.32 4.62
N SER A 94 -3.44 -7.24 5.40
CA SER A 94 -4.89 -7.32 5.56
C SER A 94 -5.48 -6.04 6.17
N MET A 95 -4.80 -5.45 7.15
CA MET A 95 -5.20 -4.19 7.76
C MET A 95 -5.02 -3.00 6.78
N LEU A 96 -3.95 -2.98 5.99
CA LEU A 96 -3.70 -1.94 4.99
C LEU A 96 -4.82 -1.88 3.94
N HIS A 97 -5.31 -3.04 3.50
CA HIS A 97 -6.29 -3.16 2.41
C HIS A 97 -7.72 -3.44 2.88
N PHE A 98 -8.02 -3.22 4.18
CA PHE A 98 -9.32 -3.55 4.78
C PHE A 98 -10.48 -2.80 4.12
N ASP A 99 -10.41 -1.49 3.98
CA ASP A 99 -11.48 -0.64 3.42
C ASP A 99 -10.95 0.33 2.38
N GLU A 100 -9.99 -0.12 1.56
CA GLU A 100 -9.19 0.69 0.64
C GLU A 100 -10.07 1.56 -0.28
N ALA A 101 -11.15 1.00 -0.83
CA ALA A 101 -12.01 1.73 -1.77
C ALA A 101 -12.72 2.94 -1.13
N PHE A 102 -13.16 2.82 0.13
CA PHE A 102 -13.74 3.94 0.87
C PHE A 102 -12.68 4.99 1.20
N GLU A 103 -11.52 4.52 1.67
CA GLU A 103 -10.40 5.36 2.04
C GLU A 103 -9.86 6.17 0.84
N GLU A 104 -9.70 5.52 -0.34
CA GLU A 104 -9.31 6.19 -1.58
C GLU A 104 -10.26 7.32 -1.96
N ASN A 105 -11.57 7.10 -1.86
CA ASN A 105 -12.57 8.12 -2.14
C ASN A 105 -12.46 9.32 -1.18
N LEU A 106 -12.21 9.07 0.11
CA LEU A 106 -12.06 10.12 1.10
C LEU A 106 -10.78 10.94 0.87
N ILE A 107 -9.68 10.26 0.52
CA ILE A 107 -8.43 10.93 0.16
C ILE A 107 -8.60 11.76 -1.09
N ALA A 108 -9.19 11.23 -2.16
CA ALA A 108 -9.42 11.97 -3.40
C ALA A 108 -10.23 13.24 -3.14
N LYS A 109 -11.29 13.16 -2.32
CA LYS A 109 -12.06 14.32 -1.90
C LYS A 109 -11.20 15.32 -1.12
N THR A 110 -10.39 14.86 -0.18
CA THR A 110 -9.53 15.74 0.63
C THR A 110 -8.51 16.46 -0.24
N LEU A 111 -7.94 15.76 -1.23
CA LEU A 111 -6.98 16.33 -2.18
C LEU A 111 -7.63 17.34 -3.13
N SER A 112 -8.86 17.06 -3.62
CA SER A 112 -9.59 17.98 -4.49
C SER A 112 -9.96 19.30 -3.80
N ASP A 113 -10.14 19.27 -2.48
CA ASP A 113 -10.42 20.45 -1.66
C ASP A 113 -9.16 21.21 -1.22
N SER A 114 -7.96 20.76 -1.65
CA SER A 114 -6.67 21.32 -1.25
C SER A 114 -6.02 22.10 -2.39
N MET A 115 -5.51 23.30 -2.10
CA MET A 115 -4.79 24.11 -3.10
C MET A 115 -3.41 23.54 -3.39
N ASP A 116 -2.70 23.10 -2.32
CA ASP A 116 -1.38 22.49 -2.37
C ASP A 116 -1.38 21.17 -1.60
N TYR A 117 -0.52 20.25 -1.97
CA TYR A 117 -0.43 18.92 -1.35
C TYR A 117 0.66 18.89 -0.26
N ASN A 118 0.36 19.46 0.92
CA ASN A 118 1.21 19.30 2.09
C ASN A 118 0.95 17.92 2.72
N VAL A 119 1.77 16.91 2.36
CA VAL A 119 1.52 15.49 2.66
C VAL A 119 1.36 15.24 4.17
N ASP A 120 2.35 15.62 4.97
CA ASP A 120 2.31 15.42 6.43
C ASP A 120 1.24 16.31 7.10
N GLY A 121 0.99 17.49 6.59
CA GLY A 121 -0.10 18.36 7.05
C GLY A 121 -1.47 17.74 6.75
N LEU A 122 -1.71 17.24 5.55
CA LEU A 122 -2.94 16.55 5.19
C LEU A 122 -3.16 15.31 6.05
N PHE A 123 -2.09 14.48 6.20
CA PHE A 123 -2.13 13.27 7.01
C PHE A 123 -2.45 13.57 8.48
N ASN A 124 -1.85 14.61 9.06
CA ASN A 124 -2.02 14.90 10.47
C ASN A 124 -3.32 15.62 10.80
N PHE A 125 -3.83 16.46 9.92
CA PHE A 125 -4.96 17.36 10.24
C PHE A 125 -6.24 17.08 9.44
N ARG A 126 -6.13 16.64 8.18
CA ARG A 126 -7.31 16.47 7.30
C ARG A 126 -7.81 15.02 7.25
N LEU A 127 -6.92 14.04 7.44
CA LEU A 127 -7.27 12.61 7.40
C LEU A 127 -7.55 12.04 8.80
N ARG A 128 -8.00 12.89 9.74
CA ARG A 128 -8.27 12.47 11.12
C ARG A 128 -9.30 11.34 11.20
N MET A 129 -10.37 11.38 10.42
CA MET A 129 -11.40 10.34 10.41
C MET A 129 -10.83 8.96 9.99
N LEU A 130 -9.92 8.94 9.01
CA LEU A 130 -9.23 7.70 8.63
C LEU A 130 -8.36 7.18 9.77
N LYS A 131 -7.61 8.07 10.41
CA LYS A 131 -6.73 7.68 11.54
C LYS A 131 -7.53 7.12 12.72
N GLU A 132 -8.70 7.67 13.02
CA GLU A 132 -9.62 7.15 14.04
C GLU A 132 -10.08 5.71 13.70
N SER A 133 -10.47 5.46 12.44
CA SER A 133 -10.83 4.11 11.98
C SER A 133 -9.63 3.14 12.00
N TRP A 134 -8.44 3.60 11.62
CA TRP A 134 -7.21 2.78 11.68
C TRP A 134 -6.83 2.45 13.12
N GLU A 135 -7.04 3.37 14.07
CA GLU A 135 -6.81 3.16 15.49
C GLU A 135 -7.70 2.04 16.05
N GLU A 136 -9.00 2.04 15.70
CA GLU A 136 -9.93 0.98 16.08
C GLU A 136 -9.47 -0.40 15.58
N ILE A 137 -9.03 -0.50 14.31
CA ILE A 137 -8.50 -1.75 13.74
C ILE A 137 -7.20 -2.16 14.44
N ALA A 138 -6.29 -1.21 14.68
CA ALA A 138 -5.02 -1.47 15.35
C ALA A 138 -5.23 -1.95 16.80
N ASP A 139 -6.16 -1.36 17.53
CA ASP A 139 -6.50 -1.75 18.91
C ASP A 139 -7.07 -3.17 18.97
N VAL A 140 -7.91 -3.55 18.01
CA VAL A 140 -8.41 -4.93 17.91
C VAL A 140 -7.28 -5.89 17.61
N ALA A 141 -6.45 -5.59 16.61
CA ALA A 141 -5.32 -6.43 16.24
C ALA A 141 -4.30 -6.57 17.38
N ALA A 142 -3.96 -5.49 18.09
CA ALA A 142 -3.02 -5.49 19.19
C ALA A 142 -3.50 -6.40 20.33
N ARG A 143 -4.77 -6.27 20.75
CA ARG A 143 -5.35 -7.14 21.80
C ARG A 143 -5.35 -8.61 21.41
N LEU A 144 -5.62 -8.93 20.16
CA LEU A 144 -5.60 -10.32 19.68
C LEU A 144 -4.16 -10.86 19.61
N LEU A 145 -3.20 -10.02 19.23
CA LEU A 145 -1.78 -10.41 19.18
C LEU A 145 -1.19 -10.67 20.57
N GLU A 146 -1.60 -9.93 21.60
CA GLU A 146 -1.16 -10.17 22.99
C GLU A 146 -1.56 -11.55 23.53
N GLY A 147 -2.65 -12.13 23.01
CA GLY A 147 -3.12 -13.48 23.36
C GLY A 147 -2.68 -14.57 22.40
N SER A 148 -1.86 -14.26 21.39
CA SER A 148 -1.48 -15.23 20.36
C SER A 148 -0.21 -16.00 20.71
N ASP A 149 -0.22 -17.33 20.48
CA ASP A 149 0.88 -18.26 20.76
C ASP A 149 1.68 -18.64 19.48
N GLY A 150 1.67 -17.80 18.45
CA GLY A 150 2.50 -18.05 17.27
C GLY A 150 1.85 -17.67 15.93
N ASP A 151 2.55 -17.97 14.84
CA ASP A 151 2.17 -17.57 13.49
C ASP A 151 0.79 -18.08 13.04
N LYS A 152 0.30 -19.19 13.58
CA LYS A 152 -1.02 -19.72 13.25
C LYS A 152 -2.11 -18.76 13.70
N ASP A 153 -2.04 -18.32 14.96
CA ASP A 153 -3.04 -17.41 15.54
C ASP A 153 -3.00 -16.07 14.83
N VAL A 154 -1.80 -15.60 14.44
CA VAL A 154 -1.64 -14.37 13.64
C VAL A 154 -2.35 -14.48 12.28
N PHE A 155 -2.29 -15.65 11.62
CA PHE A 155 -3.04 -15.89 10.38
C PHE A 155 -4.56 -15.90 10.59
N ASP A 156 -5.03 -16.47 11.70
CA ASP A 156 -6.46 -16.49 12.03
C ASP A 156 -6.97 -15.06 12.27
N ILE A 157 -6.17 -14.21 12.93
CA ILE A 157 -6.44 -12.78 13.10
C ILE A 157 -6.47 -12.07 11.74
N ALA A 158 -5.48 -12.31 10.87
CA ALA A 158 -5.43 -11.72 9.53
C ALA A 158 -6.68 -12.08 8.71
N THR A 159 -7.11 -13.33 8.76
CA THR A 159 -8.31 -13.82 8.09
C THR A 159 -9.58 -13.16 8.65
N PHE A 160 -9.66 -12.97 9.95
CA PHE A 160 -10.77 -12.26 10.60
C PHE A 160 -10.85 -10.80 10.13
N ILE A 161 -9.73 -10.08 10.08
CA ILE A 161 -9.67 -8.69 9.61
C ILE A 161 -9.98 -8.59 8.12
N ALA A 162 -9.45 -9.51 7.29
CA ALA A 162 -9.73 -9.53 5.86
C ALA A 162 -11.22 -9.73 5.53
N GLY A 163 -11.99 -10.23 6.50
CA GLY A 163 -13.42 -10.51 6.34
C GLY A 163 -13.69 -11.80 5.56
N SER A 164 -14.94 -12.24 5.59
CA SER A 164 -15.41 -13.47 4.94
C SER A 164 -15.69 -13.31 3.44
N GLU A 165 -15.34 -12.18 2.83
CA GLU A 165 -15.46 -12.01 1.37
C GLU A 165 -14.52 -12.98 0.66
N GLY A 166 -15.07 -13.95 -0.05
CA GLY A 166 -14.29 -14.88 -0.88
C GLY A 166 -13.35 -14.15 -1.84
N GLY A 167 -12.23 -14.78 -2.16
CA GLY A 167 -11.24 -14.20 -3.06
C GLY A 167 -11.85 -13.73 -4.39
N LYS A 168 -11.38 -12.59 -4.90
CA LYS A 168 -11.96 -11.91 -6.08
C LYS A 168 -11.15 -12.14 -7.35
N SER A 169 -9.90 -12.62 -7.25
CA SER A 169 -9.00 -12.69 -8.38
C SER A 169 -8.28 -14.03 -8.53
N ARG A 170 -7.78 -14.27 -9.74
CA ARG A 170 -6.74 -15.25 -10.07
C ARG A 170 -5.48 -14.50 -10.39
N ILE A 171 -4.38 -14.89 -9.78
CA ILE A 171 -3.08 -14.27 -10.04
C ILE A 171 -2.06 -15.32 -10.46
N ALA A 172 -1.02 -14.86 -11.18
CA ALA A 172 0.18 -15.64 -11.43
C ALA A 172 1.39 -14.88 -10.86
N THR A 173 2.34 -15.62 -10.30
CA THR A 173 3.59 -15.05 -9.80
C THR A 173 4.78 -15.96 -10.08
N ASP A 174 5.91 -15.34 -10.37
CA ASP A 174 7.23 -15.96 -10.47
C ASP A 174 8.10 -15.69 -9.23
N GLY A 175 7.54 -15.04 -8.20
CA GLY A 175 8.25 -14.61 -7.00
C GLY A 175 8.86 -13.22 -7.08
N GLN A 176 8.82 -12.56 -8.24
CA GLN A 176 9.30 -11.19 -8.44
C GLN A 176 8.22 -10.29 -9.04
N THR A 177 7.29 -10.87 -9.76
CA THR A 177 6.22 -10.18 -10.47
C THR A 177 4.88 -10.84 -10.20
N ILE A 178 3.81 -10.07 -10.34
CA ILE A 178 2.43 -10.55 -10.19
C ILE A 178 1.62 -10.09 -11.39
N ASP A 179 0.95 -11.04 -12.03
CA ASP A 179 -0.02 -10.77 -13.08
C ASP A 179 -1.42 -11.14 -12.57
N ASN A 180 -2.35 -10.19 -12.52
CA ASN A 180 -3.76 -10.46 -12.25
C ASN A 180 -4.40 -10.99 -13.52
N ILE A 181 -4.64 -12.31 -13.55
CA ILE A 181 -5.20 -13.02 -14.70
C ILE A 181 -6.67 -12.60 -14.93
N THR A 182 -7.41 -12.38 -13.85
CA THR A 182 -8.84 -12.00 -13.92
C THR A 182 -9.00 -10.63 -14.58
N GLN A 183 -8.17 -9.65 -14.20
CA GLN A 183 -8.23 -8.28 -14.71
C GLN A 183 -7.31 -8.05 -15.92
N ARG A 184 -6.51 -9.04 -16.31
CA ARG A 184 -5.54 -8.97 -17.42
C ARG A 184 -4.57 -7.81 -17.30
N ARG A 185 -4.05 -7.58 -16.09
CA ARG A 185 -3.08 -6.52 -15.82
C ARG A 185 -1.92 -7.01 -14.98
N ARG A 186 -0.80 -6.33 -15.11
CA ARG A 186 0.31 -6.45 -14.18
C ARG A 186 -0.01 -5.71 -12.89
N VAL A 187 0.29 -6.34 -11.74
CA VAL A 187 0.11 -5.72 -10.43
C VAL A 187 1.37 -4.90 -10.11
N GLU A 188 1.16 -3.68 -9.68
CA GLU A 188 2.23 -2.85 -9.14
C GLU A 188 2.65 -3.38 -7.75
N ILE A 189 3.94 -3.61 -7.55
CA ILE A 189 4.50 -3.99 -6.26
C ILE A 189 5.13 -2.75 -5.65
N VAL A 190 4.48 -2.18 -4.66
CA VAL A 190 4.98 -1.00 -3.93
C VAL A 190 6.08 -1.44 -2.97
N ARG A 191 7.20 -0.73 -2.93
CA ARG A 191 8.33 -1.04 -2.05
C ARG A 191 8.12 -0.44 -0.66
N LEU A 192 7.32 -1.12 0.16
CA LEU A 192 7.03 -0.74 1.55
C LEU A 192 8.10 -1.24 2.52
N TYR A 193 8.59 -2.45 2.30
CA TYR A 193 9.56 -3.15 3.13
C TYR A 193 10.91 -3.23 2.41
N ASP A 194 11.98 -3.39 3.16
CA ASP A 194 13.32 -3.60 2.59
C ASP A 194 13.44 -5.00 1.95
N GLU A 195 12.77 -5.98 2.53
CA GLU A 195 12.70 -7.34 1.99
C GLU A 195 11.66 -7.44 0.87
N SER A 196 12.11 -7.89 -0.30
CA SER A 196 11.25 -8.01 -1.50
C SER A 196 10.08 -8.99 -1.32
N GLU A 197 10.26 -10.05 -0.52
CA GLU A 197 9.22 -11.05 -0.27
C GLU A 197 8.03 -10.46 0.50
N TYR A 198 8.25 -9.52 1.44
CA TYR A 198 7.16 -8.84 2.15
C TYR A 198 6.37 -7.90 1.22
N ASN A 199 7.05 -7.21 0.30
CA ASN A 199 6.38 -6.40 -0.71
C ASN A 199 5.53 -7.25 -1.66
N LEU A 200 6.03 -8.44 -2.01
CA LEU A 200 5.29 -9.40 -2.83
C LEU A 200 4.04 -9.92 -2.10
N ILE A 201 4.15 -10.25 -0.80
CA ILE A 201 3.02 -10.69 0.02
C ILE A 201 1.97 -9.59 0.11
N ASP A 202 2.38 -8.35 0.37
CA ASP A 202 1.47 -7.22 0.43
C ASP A 202 0.67 -7.06 -0.86
N ALA A 203 1.35 -7.05 -2.00
CA ALA A 203 0.70 -6.94 -3.30
C ALA A 203 -0.23 -8.13 -3.61
N ILE A 204 0.10 -9.35 -3.15
CA ILE A 204 -0.76 -10.53 -3.27
C ILE A 204 -2.01 -10.40 -2.40
N VAL A 205 -1.87 -9.99 -1.14
CA VAL A 205 -2.99 -9.81 -0.21
C VAL A 205 -3.95 -8.73 -0.72
N LYS A 206 -3.43 -7.63 -1.26
CA LYS A 206 -4.20 -6.57 -1.91
C LYS A 206 -5.13 -7.09 -3.02
N GLU A 207 -4.65 -8.02 -3.83
CA GLU A 207 -5.44 -8.59 -4.95
C GLU A 207 -6.54 -9.56 -4.49
N LYS A 208 -6.59 -9.93 -3.20
CA LYS A 208 -7.58 -10.87 -2.62
C LYS A 208 -7.76 -12.12 -3.50
N PRO A 209 -6.70 -12.91 -3.76
CA PRO A 209 -6.79 -14.03 -4.68
C PRO A 209 -7.54 -15.20 -4.08
N PHE A 210 -8.34 -15.92 -4.91
CA PHE A 210 -8.82 -17.25 -4.57
C PHE A 210 -7.94 -18.36 -5.16
N GLU A 211 -7.14 -18.03 -6.19
CA GLU A 211 -6.22 -18.95 -6.85
C GLU A 211 -4.89 -18.25 -7.21
N ILE A 212 -3.77 -18.88 -6.87
CA ILE A 212 -2.41 -18.38 -7.16
C ILE A 212 -1.68 -19.42 -8.02
N TYR A 213 -1.29 -19.03 -9.23
CA TYR A 213 -0.44 -19.82 -10.12
C TYR A 213 1.03 -19.47 -9.86
N VAL A 214 1.80 -20.42 -9.37
CA VAL A 214 3.25 -20.26 -9.16
C VAL A 214 3.99 -20.81 -10.37
N THR A 215 4.75 -19.96 -11.05
CA THR A 215 5.49 -20.31 -12.28
C THR A 215 6.98 -20.53 -12.04
N ASN A 216 7.50 -20.14 -10.86
CA ASN A 216 8.92 -20.27 -10.52
C ASN A 216 9.16 -21.42 -9.52
N LYS A 217 10.05 -22.34 -9.88
CA LYS A 217 10.48 -23.45 -9.01
C LYS A 217 11.38 -22.99 -7.85
N ASN A 218 11.99 -21.81 -7.95
CA ASN A 218 12.95 -21.30 -6.96
C ASN A 218 12.31 -20.48 -5.83
N LEU A 219 10.97 -20.41 -5.77
CA LEU A 219 10.29 -19.80 -4.65
C LEU A 219 10.59 -20.58 -3.36
N SER A 220 10.94 -19.90 -2.27
CA SER A 220 11.28 -20.56 -1.00
C SER A 220 10.10 -21.41 -0.47
N ASP A 221 10.39 -22.51 0.23
CA ASP A 221 9.33 -23.34 0.83
C ASP A 221 8.51 -22.57 1.86
N ALA A 222 9.15 -21.65 2.58
CA ALA A 222 8.49 -20.76 3.52
C ALA A 222 7.45 -19.87 2.78
N MET A 223 7.84 -19.22 1.69
CA MET A 223 6.94 -18.41 0.87
C MET A 223 5.79 -19.26 0.30
N ARG A 224 6.09 -20.46 -0.24
CA ARG A 224 5.03 -21.39 -0.72
C ARG A 224 4.05 -21.76 0.38
N GLY A 225 4.55 -22.00 1.59
CA GLY A 225 3.71 -22.27 2.76
C GLY A 225 2.75 -21.12 3.07
N ILE A 226 3.21 -19.88 2.94
CA ILE A 226 2.40 -18.68 3.13
C ILE A 226 1.36 -18.52 2.03
N LEU A 227 1.75 -18.66 0.77
CA LEU A 227 0.80 -18.56 -0.37
C LEU A 227 -0.34 -19.57 -0.24
N LYS A 228 -0.06 -20.79 0.22
CA LYS A 228 -1.08 -21.83 0.49
C LYS A 228 -2.04 -21.48 1.61
N LYS A 229 -1.65 -20.60 2.53
CA LYS A 229 -2.55 -20.09 3.57
C LYS A 229 -3.40 -18.93 3.08
N ILE A 230 -2.91 -18.13 2.13
CA ILE A 230 -3.65 -17.00 1.55
C ILE A 230 -4.70 -17.50 0.55
N ALA A 231 -4.36 -18.44 -0.33
CA ALA A 231 -5.24 -18.92 -1.39
C ALA A 231 -4.88 -20.34 -1.86
N LYS A 232 -5.72 -20.91 -2.75
CA LYS A 232 -5.40 -22.17 -3.44
C LYS A 232 -4.22 -21.98 -4.38
N VAL A 233 -3.11 -22.66 -4.11
CA VAL A 233 -1.90 -22.61 -4.95
C VAL A 233 -1.93 -23.72 -6.00
N ILE A 234 -1.64 -23.35 -7.26
CA ILE A 234 -1.48 -24.23 -8.40
C ILE A 234 -0.06 -24.04 -8.94
N GLU A 235 0.76 -25.07 -8.80
CA GLU A 235 2.11 -25.09 -9.34
C GLU A 235 2.06 -25.50 -10.82
N LYS A 236 2.50 -24.62 -11.73
CA LYS A 236 2.76 -24.97 -13.11
C LYS A 236 4.16 -25.60 -13.20
N ILE A 237 4.18 -26.90 -13.46
CA ILE A 237 5.40 -27.67 -13.70
C ILE A 237 6.03 -27.25 -15.03
#